data_3f0e1ebb71d08b0d3bf9475e062ca80a
#
_entry.id   3f0e1ebb71d08b0d3bf9475e062ca80a
#
_cell.length_a   1.000
_cell.length_b   1.000
_cell.length_c   1.000
_cell.angle_alpha   90.00
_cell.angle_beta   90.00
_cell.angle_gamma   90.00
#
_symmetry.space_group_name_H-M   'P 1'
#
loop_
_entity.id
_entity.type
_entity.pdbx_description
1 polymer ?
#
loop_
_entity_poly.entity_id
_entity_poly.type
_entity_poly.pdbx_seq_one_letter_code
_entity_poly.pdbx_strand_id
1 'polypeptide(L)'
;PEATYVTARVIAEEGNAFSHSLIAYTGGSKNVKKGQVVLSDNGVIGRIEQVGKMYSKIILITDINSKIPVIVERTRVRGILSGDNTSIPKLVFIPLDAELSIGDRVVTSGVAGVFPPGLPIGKVSSVEKNNIKIKTFGNLDRLEYVKIVDYGLADMLQQEEIIQPEQTGE
;
A
#
# COMPACT_ATOMS: atom_id res chain seq x y z
N PRO A 1 -15.38 -9.76 -10.43
CA PRO A 1 -14.62 -9.38 -11.61
C PRO A 1 -13.15 -9.66 -11.44
N GLU A 2 -12.53 -10.08 -12.51
CA GLU A 2 -11.12 -10.38 -12.51
C GLU A 2 -10.31 -9.07 -12.44
N ALA A 3 -9.28 -9.09 -11.64
CA ALA A 3 -8.33 -7.98 -11.58
C ALA A 3 -7.52 -7.91 -12.89
N THR A 4 -7.32 -6.71 -13.39
CA THR A 4 -6.44 -6.46 -14.53
C THR A 4 -5.20 -5.70 -14.06
N TYR A 5 -4.11 -5.83 -14.77
CA TYR A 5 -2.89 -5.12 -14.39
C TYR A 5 -2.12 -4.57 -15.59
N VAL A 6 -1.30 -3.58 -15.32
CA VAL A 6 -0.36 -2.96 -16.26
C VAL A 6 1.03 -3.11 -15.66
N THR A 7 1.99 -3.58 -16.45
CA THR A 7 3.39 -3.58 -16.05
C THR A 7 4.00 -2.25 -16.46
N ALA A 8 4.61 -1.56 -15.50
CA ALA A 8 5.22 -0.26 -15.73
C ALA A 8 6.68 -0.26 -15.31
N ARG A 9 7.49 0.45 -16.10
CA ARG A 9 8.92 0.62 -15.81
C ARG A 9 9.12 1.75 -14.80
N VAL A 10 9.94 1.49 -13.78
CA VAL A 10 10.35 2.51 -12.82
C VAL A 10 11.40 3.40 -13.47
N ILE A 11 11.15 4.71 -13.46
CA ILE A 11 12.02 5.71 -14.11
C ILE A 11 12.88 6.42 -13.07
N ALA A 12 12.32 6.67 -11.88
CA ALA A 12 13.03 7.40 -10.83
C ALA A 12 12.50 6.98 -9.48
N GLU A 13 13.31 7.15 -8.45
CA GLU A 13 12.88 6.92 -7.07
C GLU A 13 13.35 8.04 -6.16
N GLU A 14 12.54 8.31 -5.14
CA GLU A 14 12.88 9.17 -4.01
C GLU A 14 12.81 8.33 -2.74
N GLY A 15 13.96 8.16 -2.09
CA GLY A 15 14.06 7.41 -0.84
C GLY A 15 14.92 8.19 0.15
N ASN A 16 14.41 9.31 0.64
CA ASN A 16 15.12 10.20 1.57
C ASN A 16 14.30 10.39 2.84
N ALA A 17 14.75 11.28 3.72
CA ALA A 17 14.09 11.54 5.00
C ALA A 17 12.72 12.22 4.86
N PHE A 18 12.37 12.70 3.67
CA PHE A 18 11.16 13.49 3.45
C PHE A 18 10.09 12.77 2.62
N SER A 19 10.52 11.84 1.76
CA SER A 19 9.60 11.20 0.82
C SER A 19 10.14 9.84 0.37
N HIS A 20 9.24 8.87 0.28
CA HIS A 20 9.49 7.56 -0.30
C HIS A 20 8.49 7.33 -1.42
N SER A 21 8.91 7.54 -2.65
CA SER A 21 8.06 7.42 -3.82
C SER A 21 8.82 6.91 -5.04
N LEU A 22 8.07 6.45 -6.04
CA LEU A 22 8.59 6.08 -7.35
C LEU A 22 7.87 6.86 -8.43
N ILE A 23 8.57 7.09 -9.52
CA ILE A 23 7.97 7.54 -10.77
C ILE A 23 8.04 6.39 -11.77
N ALA A 24 6.90 6.00 -12.31
CA ALA A 24 6.81 4.93 -13.31
C ALA A 24 6.29 5.47 -14.63
N TYR A 25 6.76 4.89 -15.73
CA TYR A 25 6.27 5.24 -17.05
C TYR A 25 4.92 4.55 -17.28
N THR A 26 3.88 5.35 -17.44
CA THR A 26 2.51 4.86 -17.67
C THR A 26 1.88 5.46 -18.93
N GLY A 27 2.68 6.11 -19.76
CA GLY A 27 2.22 6.70 -21.01
C GLY A 27 1.59 5.67 -21.92
N GLY A 28 0.42 6.00 -22.48
CA GLY A 28 -0.34 5.09 -23.30
C GLY A 28 -1.23 4.12 -22.55
N SER A 29 -1.12 4.02 -21.24
CA SER A 29 -1.97 3.16 -20.39
C SER A 29 -3.22 3.93 -19.97
N LYS A 30 -4.36 3.58 -20.53
CA LYS A 30 -5.63 4.28 -20.27
C LYS A 30 -6.29 3.91 -18.96
N ASN A 31 -5.84 2.82 -18.34
CA ASN A 31 -6.50 2.22 -17.17
C ASN A 31 -5.78 2.51 -15.85
N VAL A 32 -4.73 3.33 -15.86
CA VAL A 32 -4.03 3.71 -14.64
C VAL A 32 -4.79 4.84 -13.96
N LYS A 33 -5.16 4.63 -12.70
CA LYS A 33 -5.96 5.58 -11.93
C LYS A 33 -5.38 5.75 -10.53
N LYS A 34 -5.59 6.94 -9.96
CA LYS A 34 -5.24 7.22 -8.58
C LYS A 34 -5.88 6.20 -7.64
N GLY A 35 -5.12 5.72 -6.67
CA GLY A 35 -5.57 4.77 -5.67
C GLY A 35 -5.33 3.31 -6.02
N GLN A 36 -4.95 3.00 -7.25
CA GLN A 36 -4.68 1.61 -7.63
C GLN A 36 -3.47 1.05 -6.90
N VAL A 37 -3.55 -0.22 -6.57
CA VAL A 37 -2.50 -0.95 -5.86
C VAL A 37 -1.32 -1.21 -6.77
N VAL A 38 -0.12 -1.05 -6.24
CA VAL A 38 1.12 -1.35 -6.96
C VAL A 38 1.82 -2.51 -6.27
N LEU A 39 2.10 -3.55 -7.04
CA LEU A 39 2.73 -4.78 -6.58
C LEU A 39 4.11 -4.95 -7.21
N SER A 40 5.02 -5.56 -6.46
CA SER A 40 6.19 -6.27 -6.99
C SER A 40 5.86 -7.76 -7.06
N ASP A 41 6.82 -8.57 -7.49
CA ASP A 41 6.65 -10.03 -7.51
C ASP A 41 6.42 -10.63 -6.12
N ASN A 42 6.82 -9.93 -5.07
CA ASN A 42 6.81 -10.46 -3.70
C ASN A 42 5.70 -9.89 -2.82
N GLY A 43 5.07 -8.79 -3.22
CA GLY A 43 4.00 -8.19 -2.41
C GLY A 43 3.72 -6.74 -2.75
N VAL A 44 2.90 -6.13 -1.91
CA VAL A 44 2.50 -4.73 -2.05
C VAL A 44 3.70 -3.82 -1.84
N ILE A 45 3.90 -2.87 -2.75
CA ILE A 45 4.95 -1.85 -2.61
C ILE A 45 4.39 -0.44 -2.45
N GLY A 46 3.14 -0.21 -2.84
CA GLY A 46 2.53 1.11 -2.73
C GLY A 46 1.21 1.23 -3.47
N ARG A 47 0.85 2.45 -3.78
CA ARG A 47 -0.34 2.77 -4.56
C ARG A 47 -0.08 3.98 -5.46
N ILE A 48 -0.88 4.13 -6.48
CA ILE A 48 -0.82 5.31 -7.37
C ILE A 48 -1.33 6.52 -6.59
N GLU A 49 -0.47 7.51 -6.45
CA GLU A 49 -0.79 8.78 -5.80
C GLU A 49 -1.25 9.83 -6.80
N GLN A 50 -0.60 9.87 -7.97
CA GLN A 50 -0.88 10.87 -8.99
C GLN A 50 -0.65 10.28 -10.36
N VAL A 51 -1.55 10.55 -11.28
CA VAL A 51 -1.47 10.09 -12.68
C VAL A 51 -1.18 11.29 -13.58
N GLY A 52 -0.12 11.18 -14.39
CA GLY A 52 0.20 12.12 -15.45
C GLY A 52 0.07 11.48 -16.82
N LYS A 53 0.30 12.27 -17.87
CA LYS A 53 0.19 11.76 -19.26
C LYS A 53 1.21 10.67 -19.57
N MET A 54 2.45 10.85 -19.14
CA MET A 54 3.57 9.95 -19.47
C MET A 54 4.00 9.18 -18.23
N TYR A 55 3.91 9.78 -17.06
CA TYR A 55 4.44 9.24 -15.81
C TYR A 55 3.40 9.31 -14.72
N SER A 56 3.47 8.36 -13.81
CA SER A 56 2.64 8.35 -12.61
C SER A 56 3.51 8.25 -11.37
N LYS A 57 3.06 8.89 -10.29
CA LYS A 57 3.75 8.84 -9.01
C LYS A 57 3.13 7.76 -8.15
N ILE A 58 3.99 6.92 -7.57
CA ILE A 58 3.64 5.84 -6.66
C ILE A 58 4.15 6.23 -5.28
N ILE A 59 3.24 6.30 -4.30
CA ILE A 59 3.65 6.42 -2.90
C ILE A 59 3.98 5.03 -2.38
N LEU A 60 5.20 4.86 -1.84
CA LEU A 60 5.64 3.60 -1.28
C LEU A 60 5.06 3.36 0.11
N ILE A 61 4.95 2.11 0.51
CA ILE A 61 4.44 1.73 1.83
C ILE A 61 5.35 2.21 2.97
N THR A 62 6.57 2.61 2.65
CA THR A 62 7.54 3.18 3.60
C THR A 62 7.42 4.69 3.77
N ASP A 63 6.67 5.36 2.91
CA ASP A 63 6.47 6.82 3.00
C ASP A 63 5.68 7.18 4.26
N ILE A 64 6.05 8.29 4.91
CA ILE A 64 5.40 8.74 6.14
C ILE A 64 3.90 9.02 5.97
N ASN A 65 3.47 9.29 4.74
CA ASN A 65 2.06 9.51 4.44
C ASN A 65 1.31 8.22 4.07
N SER A 66 2.00 7.08 4.08
CA SER A 66 1.37 5.80 3.79
C SER A 66 0.86 5.14 5.07
N LYS A 67 -0.45 4.91 5.14
CA LYS A 67 -1.15 4.25 6.24
C LYS A 67 -2.05 3.17 5.62
N ILE A 68 -1.75 1.91 5.91
CA ILE A 68 -2.46 0.79 5.31
C ILE A 68 -3.09 -0.08 6.39
N PRO A 69 -4.42 -0.27 6.38
CA PRO A 69 -5.05 -1.22 7.27
C PRO A 69 -4.59 -2.64 6.97
N VAL A 70 -4.08 -3.32 7.98
CA VAL A 70 -3.49 -4.65 7.85
C VAL A 70 -4.01 -5.59 8.92
N ILE A 71 -3.72 -6.86 8.73
CA ILE A 71 -4.00 -7.91 9.69
C ILE A 71 -2.78 -8.82 9.79
N VAL A 72 -2.44 -9.23 11.01
CA VAL A 72 -1.45 -10.27 11.25
C VAL A 72 -2.13 -11.61 10.99
N GLU A 73 -1.64 -12.35 10.03
CA GLU A 73 -2.33 -13.52 9.50
C GLU A 73 -2.58 -14.61 10.54
N ARG A 74 -1.58 -14.92 11.35
CA ARG A 74 -1.66 -15.99 12.35
C ARG A 74 -2.65 -15.70 13.47
N THR A 75 -2.60 -14.50 14.03
CA THR A 75 -3.39 -14.10 15.22
C THR A 75 -4.68 -13.38 14.88
N ARG A 76 -4.83 -12.95 13.63
CA ARG A 76 -5.93 -12.10 13.15
C ARG A 76 -5.97 -10.74 13.84
N VAL A 77 -4.88 -10.33 14.47
CA VAL A 77 -4.75 -8.99 15.08
C VAL A 77 -4.73 -7.94 13.97
N ARG A 78 -5.55 -6.92 14.14
CA ARG A 78 -5.66 -5.80 13.19
C ARG A 78 -4.81 -4.63 13.63
N GLY A 79 -4.28 -3.89 12.67
CA GLY A 79 -3.51 -2.70 12.92
C GLY A 79 -3.36 -1.87 11.67
N ILE A 80 -2.51 -0.86 11.76
CA ILE A 80 -2.18 0.02 10.63
C ILE A 80 -0.67 -0.11 10.36
N LEU A 81 -0.33 -0.40 9.12
CA LEU A 81 1.05 -0.30 8.68
C LEU A 81 1.35 1.16 8.39
N SER A 82 2.26 1.74 9.16
CA SER A 82 2.63 3.14 9.08
C SER A 82 4.05 3.29 8.55
N GLY A 83 4.20 3.93 7.40
CA GLY A 83 5.51 4.36 6.92
C GLY A 83 6.06 5.50 7.76
N ASP A 84 7.35 5.62 7.79
CA ASP A 84 8.06 6.66 8.57
C ASP A 84 9.26 7.25 7.81
N ASN A 85 9.31 7.06 6.49
CA ASN A 85 10.42 7.45 5.62
C ASN A 85 11.74 6.74 5.97
N THR A 86 11.64 5.56 6.57
CA THR A 86 12.76 4.62 6.67
C THR A 86 12.42 3.37 5.86
N SER A 87 13.36 2.47 5.70
CA SER A 87 13.13 1.22 4.96
C SER A 87 12.27 0.21 5.71
N ILE A 88 11.97 0.47 6.99
CA ILE A 88 11.30 -0.46 7.87
C ILE A 88 10.04 0.20 8.46
N PRO A 89 8.88 0.01 7.84
CA PRO A 89 7.62 0.56 8.36
C PRO A 89 7.22 -0.14 9.67
N LYS A 90 6.31 0.50 10.39
CA LYS A 90 5.87 0.06 11.72
C LYS A 90 4.42 -0.36 11.71
N LEU A 91 4.10 -1.30 12.57
CA LEU A 91 2.73 -1.69 12.84
C LEU A 91 2.24 -0.91 14.07
N VAL A 92 1.18 -0.11 13.89
CA VAL A 92 0.63 0.75 14.94
C VAL A 92 -0.86 0.47 15.15
N PHE A 93 -1.44 1.03 16.21
CA PHE A 93 -2.86 0.86 16.57
C PHE A 93 -3.25 -0.61 16.75
N ILE A 94 -2.36 -1.38 17.35
CA ILE A 94 -2.64 -2.77 17.73
C ILE A 94 -3.11 -2.84 19.17
N PRO A 95 -3.93 -3.85 19.54
CA PRO A 95 -4.35 -4.03 20.94
C PRO A 95 -3.15 -4.22 21.86
N LEU A 96 -3.26 -3.69 23.09
CA LEU A 96 -2.18 -3.77 24.09
C LEU A 96 -1.84 -5.21 24.48
N ASP A 97 -2.84 -6.11 24.41
CA ASP A 97 -2.70 -7.53 24.77
C ASP A 97 -2.34 -8.40 23.56
N ALA A 98 -2.04 -7.81 22.42
CA ALA A 98 -1.69 -8.57 21.23
C ALA A 98 -0.38 -9.34 21.43
N GLU A 99 -0.41 -10.62 21.09
CA GLU A 99 0.78 -11.49 21.14
C GLU A 99 1.33 -11.68 19.72
N LEU A 100 2.33 -10.91 19.37
CA LEU A 100 2.98 -10.96 18.07
C LEU A 100 4.33 -11.63 18.19
N SER A 101 4.69 -12.38 17.16
CA SER A 101 5.97 -13.10 17.09
C SER A 101 6.75 -12.67 15.86
N ILE A 102 8.07 -12.65 15.99
CA ILE A 102 8.97 -12.44 14.84
C ILE A 102 8.66 -13.51 13.78
N GLY A 103 8.51 -13.08 12.54
CA GLY A 103 8.15 -13.96 11.43
C GLY A 103 6.66 -14.01 11.11
N ASP A 104 5.80 -13.44 11.94
CA ASP A 104 4.36 -13.37 11.64
C ASP A 104 4.13 -12.60 10.34
N ARG A 105 3.33 -13.18 9.44
CA ARG A 105 2.98 -12.54 8.17
C ARG A 105 1.94 -11.45 8.37
N VAL A 106 2.15 -10.35 7.67
CA VAL A 106 1.25 -9.20 7.66
C VAL A 106 0.69 -9.05 6.26
N VAL A 107 -0.62 -8.97 6.16
CA VAL A 107 -1.35 -8.84 4.89
C VAL A 107 -2.34 -7.68 4.99
N THR A 108 -2.83 -7.21 3.86
CA THR A 108 -3.89 -6.18 3.84
C THR A 108 -5.17 -6.73 4.46
N SER A 109 -5.91 -5.89 5.17
CA SER A 109 -7.16 -6.30 5.84
C SER A 109 -8.41 -6.08 4.98
N GLY A 110 -8.32 -5.24 3.95
CA GLY A 110 -9.47 -4.87 3.13
C GLY A 110 -10.35 -3.77 3.74
N VAL A 111 -10.02 -3.31 4.93
CA VAL A 111 -10.75 -2.20 5.56
C VAL A 111 -10.49 -0.93 4.78
N ALA A 112 -11.48 -0.04 4.69
CA ALA A 112 -11.47 1.22 3.94
C ALA A 112 -11.44 1.07 2.40
N GLY A 113 -11.43 -0.15 1.87
CA GLY A 113 -11.66 -0.42 0.45
C GLY A 113 -10.56 -0.01 -0.54
N VAL A 114 -9.40 0.45 -0.07
CA VAL A 114 -8.28 0.85 -0.94
C VAL A 114 -7.54 -0.39 -1.45
N PHE A 115 -7.27 -1.33 -0.55
CA PHE A 115 -6.62 -2.59 -0.87
C PHE A 115 -7.61 -3.74 -0.67
N PRO A 116 -7.69 -4.71 -1.59
CA PRO A 116 -8.43 -5.93 -1.30
C PRO A 116 -7.77 -6.66 -0.14
N PRO A 117 -8.52 -7.49 0.62
CA PRO A 117 -7.94 -8.22 1.74
C PRO A 117 -6.95 -9.30 1.27
N GLY A 118 -5.96 -9.58 2.10
CA GLY A 118 -5.06 -10.72 1.92
C GLY A 118 -3.85 -10.50 1.05
N LEU A 119 -3.57 -9.27 0.61
CA LEU A 119 -2.35 -9.01 -0.17
C LEU A 119 -1.12 -9.03 0.74
N PRO A 120 -0.06 -9.74 0.36
CA PRO A 120 1.15 -9.84 1.19
C PRO A 120 1.87 -8.50 1.30
N ILE A 121 2.30 -8.16 2.51
CA ILE A 121 3.07 -6.94 2.79
C ILE A 121 4.46 -7.27 3.31
N GLY A 122 4.55 -8.09 4.34
CA GLY A 122 5.83 -8.41 4.95
C GLY A 122 5.68 -9.30 6.16
N LYS A 123 6.73 -9.32 6.97
CA LYS A 123 6.81 -10.10 8.22
C LYS A 123 7.21 -9.22 9.38
N VAL A 124 6.73 -9.56 10.56
CA VAL A 124 7.20 -8.94 11.79
C VAL A 124 8.69 -9.28 11.95
N SER A 125 9.52 -8.24 12.03
CA SER A 125 10.98 -8.37 12.18
C SER A 125 11.48 -7.99 13.56
N SER A 126 10.72 -7.22 14.32
CA SER A 126 11.06 -6.81 15.67
C SER A 126 9.80 -6.61 16.48
N VAL A 127 9.80 -7.12 17.70
CA VAL A 127 8.72 -6.97 18.67
C VAL A 127 9.32 -6.35 19.92
N GLU A 128 9.41 -5.04 19.93
CA GLU A 128 9.81 -4.30 21.11
C GLU A 128 8.59 -3.55 21.65
N LYS A 129 8.64 -3.19 22.91
CA LYS A 129 7.53 -2.48 23.56
C LYS A 129 7.14 -1.23 22.76
N ASN A 130 5.91 -1.21 22.22
CA ASN A 130 5.38 -0.12 21.42
C ASN A 130 6.14 0.18 20.11
N ASN A 131 6.95 -0.78 19.64
CA ASN A 131 7.71 -0.60 18.40
C ASN A 131 7.80 -1.91 17.63
N ILE A 132 6.75 -2.17 16.88
CA ILE A 132 6.64 -3.36 16.04
C ILE A 132 7.10 -3.01 14.62
N LYS A 133 8.19 -3.59 14.18
CA LYS A 133 8.77 -3.32 12.86
C LYS A 133 8.42 -4.42 11.89
N ILE A 134 8.16 -4.03 10.65
CA ILE A 134 7.78 -4.95 9.58
C ILE A 134 8.85 -4.91 8.49
N LYS A 135 9.40 -6.08 8.16
CA LYS A 135 10.27 -6.22 7.00
C LYS A 135 9.39 -6.52 5.79
N THR A 136 9.41 -5.65 4.79
CA THR A 136 8.61 -5.81 3.59
C THR A 136 9.10 -6.98 2.75
N PHE A 137 8.20 -7.67 2.06
CA PHE A 137 8.56 -8.76 1.14
C PHE A 137 9.26 -8.22 -0.10
N GLY A 138 8.84 -7.07 -0.60
CA GLY A 138 9.48 -6.43 -1.74
C GLY A 138 10.76 -5.72 -1.33
N ASN A 139 11.77 -5.78 -2.20
CA ASN A 139 12.95 -4.95 -2.06
C ASN A 139 12.68 -3.61 -2.74
N LEU A 140 12.26 -2.61 -1.95
CA LEU A 140 11.82 -1.32 -2.46
C LEU A 140 12.95 -0.47 -3.05
N ASP A 141 14.20 -0.84 -2.80
CA ASP A 141 15.38 -0.09 -3.27
C ASP A 141 15.83 -0.46 -4.69
N ARG A 142 15.27 -1.52 -5.27
CA ARG A 142 15.77 -2.08 -6.54
C ARG A 142 14.65 -2.46 -7.50
N LEU A 143 13.58 -1.71 -7.51
CA LEU A 143 12.46 -2.01 -8.38
C LEU A 143 12.74 -1.46 -9.79
N GLU A 144 12.72 -2.33 -10.78
CA GLU A 144 12.84 -1.95 -12.19
C GLU A 144 11.47 -1.89 -12.85
N TYR A 145 10.61 -2.84 -12.53
CA TYR A 145 9.25 -2.94 -13.03
C TYR A 145 8.27 -3.17 -11.88
N VAL A 146 7.09 -2.65 -12.03
CA VAL A 146 6.00 -2.82 -11.07
C VAL A 146 4.73 -3.21 -11.81
N LYS A 147 3.80 -3.83 -11.09
CA LYS A 147 2.46 -4.13 -11.58
C LYS A 147 1.47 -3.20 -10.94
N ILE A 148 0.76 -2.44 -11.75
CA ILE A 148 -0.31 -1.56 -11.29
C ILE A 148 -1.60 -2.32 -11.54
N VAL A 149 -2.32 -2.62 -10.46
CA VAL A 149 -3.45 -3.56 -10.50
C VAL A 149 -4.76 -2.82 -10.30
N ASP A 150 -5.69 -3.08 -11.20
CA ASP A 150 -7.06 -2.59 -11.09
C ASP A 150 -7.93 -3.69 -10.48
N TYR A 151 -8.29 -3.50 -9.21
CA TYR A 151 -9.23 -4.37 -8.49
C TYR A 151 -10.67 -3.84 -8.55
N GLY A 152 -10.90 -2.73 -9.27
CA GLY A 152 -12.22 -2.09 -9.34
C GLY A 152 -12.56 -1.21 -8.14
N LEU A 153 -11.69 -1.13 -7.15
CA LEU A 153 -11.97 -0.40 -5.90
C LEU A 153 -11.92 1.12 -6.07
N ALA A 154 -11.04 1.63 -6.92
CA ALA A 154 -10.92 3.06 -7.17
C ALA A 154 -12.21 3.65 -7.77
N ASP A 155 -12.83 2.92 -8.69
CA ASP A 155 -14.11 3.34 -9.28
C ASP A 155 -15.25 3.29 -8.26
N MET A 156 -15.26 2.31 -7.39
CA MET A 156 -16.26 2.21 -6.32
C MET A 156 -16.16 3.37 -5.34
N LEU A 157 -14.95 3.77 -4.97
CA LEU A 157 -14.72 4.90 -4.07
C LEU A 157 -15.19 6.22 -4.68
N GLN A 158 -14.97 6.42 -5.98
CA GLN A 158 -15.48 7.61 -6.68
C GLN A 158 -16.99 7.66 -6.70
N GLN A 159 -17.65 6.53 -6.86
CA GLN A 159 -19.11 6.46 -6.81
C GLN A 159 -19.65 6.82 -5.43
N GLU A 160 -18.99 6.37 -4.36
CA GLU A 160 -19.37 6.75 -3.00
C GLU A 160 -19.22 8.25 -2.74
N GLU A 161 -18.14 8.86 -3.21
CA GLU A 161 -17.93 10.29 -3.10
C GLU A 161 -19.01 11.11 -3.82
N ILE A 162 -19.50 10.63 -4.95
CA ILE A 162 -20.60 11.28 -5.70
C ILE A 162 -21.93 11.18 -4.96
N ILE A 163 -22.18 10.08 -4.27
CA ILE A 163 -23.43 9.81 -3.56
C ILE A 163 -23.50 10.55 -2.21
N GLN A 164 -22.39 10.63 -1.47
CA GLN A 164 -22.34 11.23 -0.14
C GLN A 164 -22.85 12.69 -0.04
N PRO A 165 -22.52 13.60 -0.97
CA PRO A 165 -23.02 14.98 -0.87
C PRO A 165 -24.54 15.11 -0.90
N GLU A 166 -25.25 14.19 -1.51
CA GLU A 166 -26.73 14.22 -1.57
C GLU A 166 -27.36 13.84 -0.23
N GLN A 167 -26.68 13.05 0.57
CA GLN A 167 -27.18 12.60 1.87
C GLN A 167 -27.04 13.65 2.97
N THR A 168 -26.19 14.63 2.79
CA THR A 168 -25.92 15.70 3.76
C THR A 168 -26.62 17.01 3.45
N GLY A 169 -27.47 17.04 2.43
CA GLY A 169 -28.16 18.24 1.95
C GLY A 169 -29.42 18.63 2.73
N GLU A 170 -29.60 18.13 3.93
CA GLU A 170 -30.71 18.51 4.80
C GLU A 170 -30.31 19.53 5.84
#